data_684c7fb2ec6409096d1456fb59f438fe
#
_entry.id   684c7fb2ec6409096d1456fb59f438fe
#
_cell.length_a   1.000
_cell.length_b   1.000
_cell.length_c   1.000
_cell.angle_alpha   90.00
_cell.angle_beta   90.00
_cell.angle_gamma   90.00
#
_symmetry.space_group_name_H-M   'P 1'
#
loop_
_entity.id
_entity.type
_entity.pdbx_description
1 polymer ?
#
loop_
_entity_poly.entity_id
_entity_poly.type
_entity_poly.pdbx_seq_one_letter_code
_entity_poly.pdbx_strand_id
1 'polypeptide(L)'
;MGAWYWIGVAAGLGVAAGVLIAGSLRAAAVAVAVVGAAVGAALGYGIDAWQPGSWGDVVAAAAGGAAGGIGAAQVVRGALRRGGTRGGTALIVAGAALAVAALAWVPALGYLEAVALPAIAARLRRRSPETYAGLRTLAKD
;
A
#
# COMPACT_ATOMS: atom_id res chain seq x y z
N MET A 1 12.21 -9.20 -22.22
CA MET A 1 11.58 -7.97 -21.70
C MET A 1 12.67 -7.11 -21.07
N GLY A 2 12.56 -5.77 -21.13
CA GLY A 2 13.61 -4.88 -20.61
C GLY A 2 13.63 -4.78 -19.09
N ALA A 3 14.75 -4.38 -18.50
CA ALA A 3 14.90 -4.20 -17.04
C ALA A 3 13.82 -3.30 -16.43
N TRP A 4 13.41 -2.24 -17.14
CA TRP A 4 12.35 -1.33 -16.68
C TRP A 4 10.99 -2.03 -16.41
N TYR A 5 10.68 -3.07 -17.18
CA TYR A 5 9.45 -3.84 -16.97
C TYR A 5 9.47 -4.56 -15.62
N TRP A 6 10.56 -5.24 -15.29
CA TRP A 6 10.70 -5.98 -14.05
C TRP A 6 10.76 -5.06 -12.83
N ILE A 7 11.41 -3.90 -12.96
CA ILE A 7 11.38 -2.86 -11.91
C ILE A 7 9.93 -2.41 -11.63
N GLY A 8 9.12 -2.21 -12.68
CA GLY A 8 7.70 -1.87 -12.52
C GLY A 8 6.89 -2.97 -11.84
N VAL A 9 7.07 -4.22 -12.26
CA VAL A 9 6.43 -5.40 -11.64
C VAL A 9 6.84 -5.51 -10.17
N ALA A 10 8.13 -5.36 -9.88
CA ALA A 10 8.65 -5.40 -8.52
C ALA A 10 8.05 -4.30 -7.64
N ALA A 11 7.96 -3.07 -8.16
CA ALA A 11 7.32 -1.95 -7.45
C ALA A 11 5.85 -2.27 -7.11
N GLY A 12 5.04 -2.71 -8.08
CA GLY A 12 3.63 -3.04 -7.87
C GLY A 12 3.42 -4.22 -6.93
N LEU A 13 4.22 -5.29 -7.04
CA LEU A 13 4.17 -6.40 -6.09
C LEU A 13 4.58 -5.97 -4.68
N GLY A 14 5.55 -5.06 -4.57
CA GLY A 14 5.89 -4.42 -3.30
C GLY A 14 4.70 -3.67 -2.72
N VAL A 15 4.00 -2.86 -3.53
CA VAL A 15 2.79 -2.15 -3.10
C VAL A 15 1.73 -3.13 -2.59
N ALA A 16 1.46 -4.20 -3.31
CA ALA A 16 0.50 -5.23 -2.90
C ALA A 16 0.87 -5.85 -1.54
N ALA A 17 2.16 -6.18 -1.34
CA ALA A 17 2.66 -6.68 -0.06
C ALA A 17 2.44 -5.66 1.07
N GLY A 18 2.76 -4.39 0.85
CA GLY A 18 2.53 -3.31 1.81
C GLY A 18 1.07 -3.17 2.20
N VAL A 19 0.16 -3.27 1.23
CA VAL A 19 -1.29 -3.25 1.44
C VAL A 19 -1.73 -4.42 2.32
N LEU A 20 -1.28 -5.65 2.03
CA LEU A 20 -1.58 -6.84 2.85
C LEU A 20 -1.12 -6.68 4.29
N ILE A 21 0.11 -6.18 4.49
CA ILE A 21 0.68 -5.96 5.82
C ILE A 21 -0.15 -4.93 6.59
N ALA A 22 -0.59 -3.86 5.93
CA ALA A 22 -1.46 -2.87 6.57
C ALA A 22 -2.80 -3.44 7.03
N GLY A 23 -3.34 -4.42 6.33
CA GLY A 23 -4.57 -5.12 6.70
C GLY A 23 -4.40 -6.09 7.87
N SER A 24 -3.21 -6.67 8.02
CA SER A 24 -2.91 -7.69 9.02
C SER A 24 -2.30 -7.12 10.30
N LEU A 25 -1.40 -6.13 10.20
CA LEU A 25 -0.69 -5.56 11.34
C LEU A 25 -1.44 -4.37 11.96
N ARG A 26 -1.56 -4.39 13.30
CA ARG A 26 -2.12 -3.29 14.11
C ARG A 26 -1.01 -2.37 14.62
N ALA A 27 -0.15 -1.94 13.74
CA ALA A 27 1.00 -1.14 14.10
C ALA A 27 0.85 0.31 13.64
N ALA A 28 1.71 1.17 14.15
CA ALA A 28 1.85 2.53 13.64
C ALA A 28 2.19 2.50 12.14
N ALA A 29 1.79 3.54 11.39
CA ALA A 29 2.04 3.59 9.95
C ALA A 29 3.52 3.43 9.59
N VAL A 30 4.41 3.92 10.44
CA VAL A 30 5.86 3.77 10.27
C VAL A 30 6.28 2.29 10.36
N ALA A 31 5.77 1.56 11.36
CA ALA A 31 6.08 0.13 11.50
C ALA A 31 5.53 -0.67 10.32
N VAL A 32 4.31 -0.37 9.85
CA VAL A 32 3.74 -0.99 8.65
C VAL A 32 4.58 -0.67 7.41
N ALA A 33 5.08 0.57 7.28
CA ALA A 33 5.94 0.97 6.17
C ALA A 33 7.27 0.20 6.19
N VAL A 34 7.89 0.07 7.36
CA VAL A 34 9.18 -0.65 7.51
C VAL A 34 9.01 -2.13 7.18
N VAL A 35 7.99 -2.78 7.74
CA VAL A 35 7.71 -4.20 7.44
C VAL A 35 7.33 -4.37 5.97
N GLY A 36 6.51 -3.46 5.42
CA GLY A 36 6.15 -3.45 4.00
C GLY A 36 7.37 -3.30 3.09
N ALA A 37 8.30 -2.40 3.44
CA ALA A 37 9.55 -2.25 2.72
C ALA A 37 10.42 -3.51 2.78
N ALA A 38 10.54 -4.13 3.95
CA ALA A 38 11.35 -5.36 4.13
C ALA A 38 10.79 -6.53 3.32
N VAL A 39 9.47 -6.73 3.37
CA VAL A 39 8.80 -7.78 2.57
C VAL A 39 8.88 -7.46 1.08
N GLY A 40 8.68 -6.20 0.69
CA GLY A 40 8.89 -5.75 -0.68
C GLY A 40 10.31 -6.02 -1.16
N ALA A 41 11.33 -5.68 -0.38
CA ALA A 41 12.73 -5.96 -0.71
C ALA A 41 12.99 -7.46 -0.92
N ALA A 42 12.42 -8.30 -0.08
CA ALA A 42 12.54 -9.77 -0.21
C ALA A 42 11.89 -10.28 -1.51
N LEU A 43 10.74 -9.73 -1.89
CA LEU A 43 10.09 -10.03 -3.17
C LEU A 43 10.93 -9.56 -4.35
N GLY A 44 11.45 -8.33 -4.30
CA GLY A 44 12.34 -7.79 -5.34
C GLY A 44 13.61 -8.63 -5.49
N TYR A 45 14.19 -9.08 -4.40
CA TYR A 45 15.34 -10.01 -4.43
C TYR A 45 14.97 -11.35 -5.08
N GLY A 46 13.78 -11.89 -4.79
CA GLY A 46 13.28 -13.10 -5.45
C GLY A 46 13.10 -12.92 -6.96
N ILE A 47 12.61 -11.75 -7.41
CA ILE A 47 12.51 -11.42 -8.84
C ILE A 47 13.90 -11.32 -9.47
N ASP A 48 14.84 -10.62 -8.84
CA ASP A 48 16.21 -10.48 -9.32
C ASP A 48 16.93 -11.82 -9.40
N ALA A 49 16.71 -12.73 -8.47
CA ALA A 49 17.24 -14.08 -8.48
C ALA A 49 16.71 -14.93 -9.64
N TRP A 50 15.46 -14.71 -10.03
CA TRP A 50 14.79 -15.44 -11.11
C TRP A 50 15.05 -14.79 -12.49
N GLN A 51 15.12 -13.48 -12.53
CA GLN A 51 15.37 -12.67 -13.72
C GLN A 51 16.53 -11.70 -13.43
N PRO A 52 17.79 -12.17 -13.49
CA PRO A 52 18.94 -11.35 -13.13
C PRO A 52 18.95 -10.04 -13.91
N GLY A 53 18.74 -8.94 -13.24
CA GLY A 53 18.62 -7.63 -13.86
C GLY A 53 19.42 -6.56 -13.14
N SER A 54 18.93 -6.16 -11.99
CA SER A 54 19.61 -5.10 -11.23
C SER A 54 19.05 -4.98 -9.81
N TRP A 55 19.82 -4.40 -8.93
CA TRP A 55 19.34 -3.95 -7.61
C TRP A 55 18.10 -3.03 -7.68
N GLY A 56 17.76 -2.54 -8.88
CA GLY A 56 16.58 -1.74 -9.14
C GLY A 56 15.27 -2.43 -8.72
N ASP A 57 15.17 -3.75 -8.94
CA ASP A 57 13.97 -4.54 -8.57
C ASP A 57 13.79 -4.58 -7.06
N VAL A 58 14.88 -4.76 -6.30
CA VAL A 58 14.87 -4.79 -4.83
C VAL A 58 14.47 -3.43 -4.26
N VAL A 59 15.08 -2.35 -4.80
CA VAL A 59 14.80 -0.99 -4.33
C VAL A 59 13.37 -0.57 -4.69
N ALA A 60 12.92 -0.89 -5.91
CA ALA A 60 11.58 -0.57 -6.36
C ALA A 60 10.51 -1.31 -5.55
N ALA A 61 10.72 -2.59 -5.27
CA ALA A 61 9.79 -3.37 -4.46
C ALA A 61 9.78 -2.92 -3.00
N ALA A 62 10.92 -2.54 -2.43
CA ALA A 62 11.00 -1.98 -1.09
C ALA A 62 10.23 -0.64 -1.00
N ALA A 63 10.45 0.25 -1.97
CA ALA A 63 9.76 1.53 -2.03
C ALA A 63 8.24 1.34 -2.22
N GLY A 64 7.83 0.42 -3.10
CA GLY A 64 6.45 0.02 -3.29
C GLY A 64 5.82 -0.50 -2.00
N GLY A 65 6.51 -1.37 -1.27
CA GLY A 65 6.05 -1.94 0.00
C GLY A 65 5.84 -0.88 1.08
N ALA A 66 6.75 0.08 1.19
CA ALA A 66 6.59 1.22 2.08
C ALA A 66 5.39 2.09 1.69
N ALA A 67 5.27 2.44 0.41
CA ALA A 67 4.19 3.28 -0.13
C ALA A 67 2.81 2.63 0.06
N GLY A 68 2.66 1.34 -0.30
CA GLY A 68 1.46 0.56 -0.11
C GLY A 68 1.07 0.45 1.36
N GLY A 69 2.05 0.19 2.24
CA GLY A 69 1.86 0.11 3.68
C GLY A 69 1.35 1.42 4.28
N ILE A 70 1.99 2.55 3.96
CA ILE A 70 1.58 3.88 4.44
C ILE A 70 0.16 4.20 3.96
N GLY A 71 -0.09 4.02 2.66
CA GLY A 71 -1.37 4.32 2.03
C GLY A 71 -2.50 3.52 2.66
N ALA A 72 -2.37 2.20 2.67
CA ALA A 72 -3.39 1.29 3.16
C ALA A 72 -3.62 1.42 4.68
N ALA A 73 -2.58 1.62 5.49
CA ALA A 73 -2.72 1.78 6.92
C ALA A 73 -3.64 2.93 7.33
N GLN A 74 -3.69 3.98 6.52
CA GLN A 74 -4.58 5.11 6.77
C GLN A 74 -6.03 4.75 6.48
N VAL A 75 -6.27 4.07 5.37
CA VAL A 75 -7.61 3.61 4.95
C VAL A 75 -8.15 2.61 5.95
N VAL A 76 -7.36 1.61 6.33
CA VAL A 76 -7.73 0.57 7.31
C VAL A 76 -8.12 1.20 8.64
N ARG A 77 -7.30 2.11 9.17
CA ARG A 77 -7.62 2.81 10.42
C ARG A 77 -8.90 3.63 10.31
N GLY A 78 -9.11 4.29 9.18
CA GLY A 78 -10.34 5.04 8.92
C GLY A 78 -11.58 4.14 8.86
N ALA A 79 -11.50 2.97 8.25
CA ALA A 79 -12.58 1.99 8.18
C ALA A 79 -12.94 1.44 9.56
N LEU A 80 -11.95 1.06 10.36
CA LEU A 80 -12.16 0.55 11.72
C LEU A 80 -12.76 1.60 12.66
N ARG A 81 -12.36 2.88 12.54
CA ARG A 81 -12.94 3.98 13.32
C ARG A 81 -14.44 4.21 13.01
N ARG A 82 -14.86 3.89 11.79
CA ARG A 82 -16.26 4.01 11.35
C ARG A 82 -17.11 2.77 11.65
N GLY A 83 -16.62 1.86 12.48
CA GLY A 83 -17.35 0.65 12.88
C GLY A 83 -17.17 -0.54 11.95
N GLY A 84 -16.21 -0.50 11.03
CA GLY A 84 -15.87 -1.65 10.20
C GLY A 84 -15.41 -2.83 11.05
N THR A 85 -15.90 -4.04 10.73
CA THR A 85 -15.44 -5.26 11.38
C THR A 85 -14.02 -5.61 10.92
N ARG A 86 -13.25 -6.24 11.80
CA ARG A 86 -11.85 -6.61 11.51
C ARG A 86 -11.76 -7.58 10.36
N GLY A 87 -12.58 -8.63 10.37
CA GLY A 87 -12.61 -9.64 9.32
C GLY A 87 -13.01 -9.05 7.96
N GLY A 88 -14.08 -8.25 7.93
CA GLY A 88 -14.53 -7.58 6.72
C GLY A 88 -13.48 -6.63 6.13
N THR A 89 -12.84 -5.82 7.00
CA THR A 89 -11.76 -4.91 6.57
C THR A 89 -10.56 -5.70 6.03
N ALA A 90 -10.13 -6.77 6.70
CA ALA A 90 -9.01 -7.60 6.24
C ALA A 90 -9.32 -8.28 4.90
N LEU A 91 -10.54 -8.76 4.69
CA LEU A 91 -10.96 -9.38 3.44
C LEU A 91 -10.95 -8.39 2.27
N ILE A 92 -11.48 -7.18 2.48
CA ILE A 92 -11.46 -6.12 1.46
C ILE A 92 -10.01 -5.72 1.12
N VAL A 93 -9.16 -5.59 2.12
CA VAL A 93 -7.74 -5.23 1.94
C VAL A 93 -7.00 -6.35 1.19
N ALA A 94 -7.28 -7.61 1.51
CA ALA A 94 -6.71 -8.75 0.79
C ALA A 94 -7.16 -8.77 -0.68
N GLY A 95 -8.43 -8.54 -0.96
CA GLY A 95 -8.95 -8.40 -2.32
C GLY A 95 -8.30 -7.25 -3.08
N ALA A 96 -8.14 -6.09 -2.44
CA ALA A 96 -7.44 -4.94 -3.03
C ALA A 96 -5.97 -5.26 -3.33
N ALA A 97 -5.27 -5.94 -2.41
CA ALA A 97 -3.88 -6.33 -2.63
C ALA A 97 -3.73 -7.32 -3.79
N LEU A 98 -4.65 -8.27 -3.94
CA LEU A 98 -4.67 -9.20 -5.08
C LEU A 98 -4.90 -8.45 -6.41
N ALA A 99 -5.81 -7.47 -6.44
CA ALA A 99 -6.04 -6.65 -7.61
C ALA A 99 -4.78 -5.85 -8.00
N VAL A 100 -4.14 -5.20 -7.02
CA VAL A 100 -2.86 -4.49 -7.21
C VAL A 100 -1.79 -5.45 -7.74
N ALA A 101 -1.63 -6.63 -7.14
CA ALA A 101 -0.66 -7.62 -7.59
C ALA A 101 -0.91 -8.09 -9.04
N ALA A 102 -2.18 -8.24 -9.43
CA ALA A 102 -2.53 -8.61 -10.81
C ALA A 102 -2.22 -7.47 -11.79
N LEU A 103 -2.53 -6.22 -11.42
CA LEU A 103 -2.26 -5.04 -12.25
C LEU A 103 -0.76 -4.75 -12.41
N ALA A 104 0.07 -5.12 -11.43
CA ALA A 104 1.52 -4.96 -11.49
C ALA A 104 2.17 -5.62 -12.71
N TRP A 105 1.53 -6.67 -13.27
CA TRP A 105 2.01 -7.36 -14.46
C TRP A 105 1.73 -6.59 -15.77
N VAL A 106 0.92 -5.55 -15.73
CA VAL A 106 0.68 -4.68 -16.88
C VAL A 106 1.79 -3.62 -16.94
N PRO A 107 2.47 -3.44 -18.09
CA PRO A 107 3.52 -2.45 -18.25
C PRO A 107 3.08 -1.06 -17.74
N ALA A 108 3.95 -0.40 -17.00
CA ALA A 108 3.76 0.92 -16.39
C ALA A 108 2.77 1.01 -15.21
N LEU A 109 1.83 0.08 -15.02
CA LEU A 109 0.88 0.17 -13.90
C LEU A 109 1.56 0.02 -12.53
N GLY A 110 2.56 -0.83 -12.39
CA GLY A 110 3.31 -0.97 -11.14
C GLY A 110 3.94 0.35 -10.65
N TYR A 111 4.44 1.17 -11.57
CA TYR A 111 4.94 2.52 -11.25
C TYR A 111 3.82 3.47 -10.82
N LEU A 112 2.69 3.42 -11.53
CA LEU A 112 1.52 4.24 -11.21
C LEU A 112 0.98 3.89 -9.83
N GLU A 113 0.90 2.62 -9.47
CA GLU A 113 0.44 2.16 -8.16
C GLU A 113 1.32 2.68 -7.03
N ALA A 114 2.64 2.64 -7.19
CA ALA A 114 3.58 3.12 -6.19
C ALA A 114 3.42 4.63 -5.89
N VAL A 115 2.97 5.42 -6.87
CA VAL A 115 2.72 6.85 -6.72
C VAL A 115 1.26 7.13 -6.35
N ALA A 116 0.31 6.46 -6.97
CA ALA A 116 -1.12 6.76 -6.81
C ALA A 116 -1.64 6.42 -5.40
N LEU A 117 -1.23 5.30 -4.82
CA LEU A 117 -1.72 4.88 -3.51
C LEU A 117 -1.38 5.86 -2.38
N PRO A 118 -0.13 6.30 -2.19
CA PRO A 118 0.17 7.31 -1.19
C PRO A 118 -0.47 8.67 -1.51
N ALA A 119 -0.61 9.04 -2.78
CA ALA A 119 -1.27 10.28 -3.19
C ALA A 119 -2.77 10.28 -2.85
N ILE A 120 -3.47 9.17 -3.13
CA ILE A 120 -4.89 8.99 -2.77
C ILE A 120 -5.06 9.01 -1.25
N ALA A 121 -4.18 8.31 -0.52
CA ALA A 121 -4.21 8.30 0.95
C ALA A 121 -3.99 9.70 1.54
N ALA A 122 -3.05 10.48 0.99
CA ALA A 122 -2.82 11.85 1.40
C ALA A 122 -4.04 12.75 1.11
N ARG A 123 -4.69 12.57 -0.04
CA ARG A 123 -5.90 13.32 -0.43
C ARG A 123 -7.07 13.00 0.50
N LEU A 124 -7.29 11.73 0.81
CA LEU A 124 -8.34 11.30 1.74
C LEU A 124 -8.11 11.87 3.15
N ARG A 125 -6.86 11.93 3.59
CA ARG A 125 -6.50 12.51 4.88
C ARG A 125 -6.80 14.02 4.96
N ARG A 126 -6.61 14.76 3.88
CA ARG A 126 -6.90 16.20 3.83
C ARG A 126 -8.40 16.51 3.87
N ARG A 127 -9.24 15.61 3.37
CA ARG A 127 -10.70 15.80 3.32
C ARG A 127 -11.42 15.42 4.64
N SER A 128 -10.78 14.65 5.51
CA SER A 128 -11.39 14.15 6.75
C SER A 128 -11.66 15.20 7.83
N PRO A 129 -10.89 16.29 8.01
CA PRO A 129 -11.15 17.28 9.05
C PRO A 129 -12.42 18.10 8.82
N GLU A 130 -12.76 18.42 7.58
CA GLU A 130 -13.85 19.33 7.25
C GLU A 130 -15.24 18.72 7.49
N THR A 131 -15.38 17.41 7.33
CA THR A 131 -16.67 16.70 7.44
C THR A 131 -17.13 16.57 8.89
N TYR A 132 -16.26 16.70 9.89
CA TYR A 132 -16.59 16.51 11.31
C TYR A 132 -16.52 17.80 12.13
N ALA A 133 -16.05 18.90 11.58
CA ALA A 133 -16.00 20.19 12.28
C ALA A 133 -17.39 20.71 12.66
N GLY A 134 -18.40 20.48 11.79
CA GLY A 134 -19.77 20.90 12.01
C GLY A 134 -20.54 20.10 13.09
N LEU A 135 -20.18 18.84 13.29
CA LEU A 135 -20.89 17.99 14.27
C LEU A 135 -20.43 18.22 15.73
N ARG A 136 -19.24 18.78 15.93
CA ARG A 136 -18.74 19.12 17.27
C ARG A 136 -19.41 20.35 17.88
N THR A 137 -19.94 21.23 17.06
CA THR A 137 -20.68 22.41 17.51
C THR A 137 -22.09 22.06 17.98
N LEU A 138 -22.71 21.01 17.44
CA LEU A 138 -24.06 20.58 17.82
C LEU A 138 -24.10 19.71 19.09
N ALA A 139 -22.96 19.20 19.55
CA ALA A 139 -22.87 18.37 20.75
C ALA A 139 -22.54 19.18 22.03
N LYS A 140 -22.55 20.50 21.96
CA LYS A 140 -22.20 21.40 23.09
C LYS A 140 -23.40 22.15 23.68
N ASP A 141 -24.57 22.00 23.08
CA ASP A 141 -25.86 22.48 23.61
C ASP A 141 -26.69 21.29 24.13
#